data_4e7df759015c5339066b79817a95c461
#
_entry.id   4e7df759015c5339066b79817a95c461
#
_cell.length_a   1.000
_cell.length_b   1.000
_cell.length_c   1.000
_cell.angle_alpha   90.00
_cell.angle_beta   90.00
_cell.angle_gamma   90.00
#
_symmetry.space_group_name_H-M   'P 1'
#
loop_
_entity.id
_entity.type
_entity.pdbx_description
1 polymer ?
#
loop_
_entity_poly.entity_id
_entity_poly.type
_entity_poly.pdbx_seq_one_letter_code
_entity_poly.pdbx_strand_id
1 'polypeptide(L)'
;DPSTYFVKETEGIVVKNGTDFDLTNAIQKAKWEAIKFSDLIFDPKGKIDENGNIITEPSEIAPPTALFFVERVADEAKKRNNKERLKNKAKNFIYSDTNNGLKTKAMILGCFVKTSTSEEIEEYLVNIANSDPQKVINLYTGSDTKLYLYFIYGKEYNIIQNKGGLYVYGDSI
;
A
#
# COMPACT_ATOMS: atom_id res chain seq x y z
N ASP A 1 -21.62 -39.45 0.56
CA ASP A 1 -20.25 -38.90 0.45
C ASP A 1 -20.36 -37.48 -0.12
N PRO A 2 -19.91 -36.42 0.59
CA PRO A 2 -19.95 -35.05 0.11
C PRO A 2 -19.17 -34.82 -1.19
N SER A 3 -18.27 -35.74 -1.56
CA SER A 3 -17.48 -35.67 -2.80
C SER A 3 -18.27 -35.94 -4.07
N THR A 4 -19.51 -36.47 -3.96
CA THR A 4 -20.35 -36.85 -5.08
C THR A 4 -21.51 -35.88 -5.37
N TYR A 5 -21.49 -34.69 -4.72
CA TYR A 5 -22.51 -33.68 -5.03
C TYR A 5 -22.21 -33.00 -6.37
N PHE A 6 -23.05 -33.29 -7.36
CA PHE A 6 -23.01 -32.64 -8.67
C PHE A 6 -24.02 -31.50 -8.74
N VAL A 7 -23.54 -30.31 -9.18
CA VAL A 7 -24.45 -29.25 -9.61
C VAL A 7 -25.15 -29.71 -10.89
N LYS A 8 -26.48 -29.69 -10.91
CA LYS A 8 -27.24 -30.06 -12.13
C LYS A 8 -26.84 -29.09 -13.25
N GLU A 9 -26.62 -29.62 -14.45
CA GLU A 9 -26.25 -28.82 -15.64
C GLU A 9 -27.23 -27.68 -15.95
N THR A 10 -28.47 -27.79 -15.48
CA THR A 10 -29.54 -26.81 -15.67
C THR A 10 -29.58 -25.72 -14.59
N GLU A 11 -28.82 -25.86 -13.52
CA GLU A 11 -28.73 -24.82 -12.46
C GLU A 11 -27.66 -23.80 -12.80
N GLY A 12 -28.08 -22.61 -13.24
CA GLY A 12 -27.17 -21.47 -13.38
C GLY A 12 -26.62 -21.03 -12.01
N ILE A 13 -25.31 -20.88 -11.93
CA ILE A 13 -24.68 -20.31 -10.73
C ILE A 13 -24.59 -18.81 -10.93
N VAL A 14 -25.36 -18.06 -10.12
CA VAL A 14 -25.33 -16.61 -10.15
C VAL A 14 -24.24 -16.11 -9.19
N VAL A 15 -23.26 -15.41 -9.74
CA VAL A 15 -22.22 -14.72 -8.97
C VAL A 15 -22.47 -13.23 -9.04
N LYS A 16 -22.48 -12.56 -7.88
CA LYS A 16 -22.62 -11.12 -7.75
C LYS A 16 -21.43 -10.59 -6.96
N ASN A 17 -21.19 -9.30 -7.02
CA ASN A 17 -20.19 -8.67 -6.15
C ASN A 17 -20.54 -8.93 -4.67
N GLY A 18 -19.58 -9.44 -3.91
CA GLY A 18 -19.79 -9.83 -2.50
C GLY A 18 -20.47 -11.20 -2.33
N THR A 19 -20.46 -12.07 -3.35
CA THR A 19 -20.92 -13.47 -3.18
C THR A 19 -19.87 -14.26 -2.40
N ASP A 20 -20.25 -14.76 -1.23
CA ASP A 20 -19.40 -15.61 -0.39
C ASP A 20 -19.67 -17.09 -0.65
N PHE A 21 -18.61 -17.89 -0.67
CA PHE A 21 -18.68 -19.35 -0.73
C PHE A 21 -18.09 -19.95 0.55
N ASP A 22 -18.95 -20.53 1.38
CA ASP A 22 -18.51 -21.33 2.51
C ASP A 22 -18.05 -22.71 2.04
N LEU A 23 -16.75 -22.93 1.96
CA LEU A 23 -16.17 -24.18 1.48
C LEU A 23 -16.30 -25.34 2.48
N THR A 24 -16.80 -25.10 3.69
CA THR A 24 -17.19 -26.17 4.63
C THR A 24 -18.56 -26.75 4.28
N ASN A 25 -19.39 -25.99 3.57
CA ASN A 25 -20.67 -26.45 3.05
C ASN A 25 -20.48 -27.17 1.73
N ALA A 26 -20.88 -28.44 1.64
CA ALA A 26 -20.68 -29.29 0.48
C ALA A 26 -21.31 -28.73 -0.82
N ILE A 27 -22.50 -28.11 -0.72
CA ILE A 27 -23.21 -27.51 -1.86
C ILE A 27 -22.48 -26.27 -2.37
N GLN A 28 -22.07 -25.38 -1.46
CA GLN A 28 -21.35 -24.17 -1.83
C GLN A 28 -19.96 -24.50 -2.38
N LYS A 29 -19.30 -25.48 -1.81
CA LYS A 29 -18.04 -26.02 -2.33
C LYS A 29 -18.19 -26.55 -3.75
N ALA A 30 -19.24 -27.35 -4.03
CA ALA A 30 -19.50 -27.87 -5.39
C ALA A 30 -19.76 -26.73 -6.38
N LYS A 31 -20.54 -25.71 -6.00
CA LYS A 31 -20.75 -24.51 -6.82
C LYS A 31 -19.45 -23.78 -7.11
N TRP A 32 -18.62 -23.57 -6.09
CA TRP A 32 -17.31 -22.94 -6.25
C TRP A 32 -16.42 -23.76 -7.22
N GLU A 33 -16.33 -25.07 -7.04
CA GLU A 33 -15.53 -25.95 -7.90
C GLU A 33 -15.97 -25.89 -9.37
N ALA A 34 -17.27 -25.68 -9.62
CA ALA A 34 -17.82 -25.58 -10.97
C ALA A 34 -17.44 -24.25 -11.67
N ILE A 35 -17.25 -23.15 -10.92
CA ILE A 35 -17.04 -21.82 -11.50
C ILE A 35 -15.60 -21.31 -11.41
N LYS A 36 -14.77 -21.86 -10.53
CA LYS A 36 -13.41 -21.33 -10.22
C LYS A 36 -12.46 -21.32 -11.43
N PHE A 37 -12.75 -22.07 -12.48
CA PHE A 37 -11.98 -22.10 -13.73
C PHE A 37 -12.59 -21.25 -14.85
N SER A 38 -13.69 -20.53 -14.56
CA SER A 38 -14.26 -19.60 -15.52
C SER A 38 -13.30 -18.44 -15.81
N ASP A 39 -13.17 -18.04 -17.07
CA ASP A 39 -12.39 -16.87 -17.48
C ASP A 39 -12.88 -15.55 -16.87
N LEU A 40 -14.11 -15.55 -16.33
CA LEU A 40 -14.70 -14.39 -15.65
C LEU A 40 -14.24 -14.26 -14.20
N ILE A 41 -13.59 -15.29 -13.64
CA ILE A 41 -13.15 -15.32 -12.24
C ILE A 41 -11.64 -15.39 -12.21
N PHE A 42 -11.03 -14.39 -11.57
CA PHE A 42 -9.61 -14.33 -11.35
C PHE A 42 -9.25 -14.66 -9.89
N ASP A 43 -8.48 -15.72 -9.70
CA ASP A 43 -7.91 -16.09 -8.41
C ASP A 43 -6.41 -15.78 -8.39
N PRO A 44 -5.97 -14.76 -7.63
CA PRO A 44 -4.55 -14.38 -7.56
C PRO A 44 -3.69 -15.36 -6.76
N LYS A 45 -4.27 -16.40 -6.14
CA LYS A 45 -3.52 -17.31 -5.27
C LYS A 45 -2.36 -17.97 -5.98
N GLY A 46 -1.17 -17.80 -5.43
CA GLY A 46 0.06 -18.43 -5.93
C GLY A 46 0.62 -17.81 -7.21
N LYS A 47 0.07 -16.71 -7.70
CA LYS A 47 0.69 -15.94 -8.77
C LYS A 47 1.78 -15.03 -8.21
N ILE A 48 2.89 -14.96 -8.93
CA ILE A 48 4.09 -14.24 -8.53
C ILE A 48 4.33 -13.16 -9.59
N ASP A 49 4.67 -11.94 -9.18
CA ASP A 49 5.05 -10.85 -10.07
C ASP A 49 6.44 -11.09 -10.69
N GLU A 50 6.84 -10.23 -11.61
CA GLU A 50 8.15 -10.29 -12.27
C GLU A 50 9.33 -10.17 -11.30
N ASN A 51 9.08 -9.68 -10.07
CA ASN A 51 10.07 -9.51 -9.01
C ASN A 51 10.06 -10.66 -7.98
N GLY A 52 9.22 -11.67 -8.16
CA GLY A 52 9.12 -12.83 -7.28
C GLY A 52 8.23 -12.63 -6.05
N ASN A 53 7.46 -11.53 -5.97
CA ASN A 53 6.53 -11.29 -4.88
C ASN A 53 5.18 -11.94 -5.16
N ILE A 54 4.53 -12.46 -4.11
CA ILE A 54 3.14 -12.94 -4.23
C ILE A 54 2.23 -11.74 -4.52
N ILE A 55 1.55 -11.79 -5.65
CA ILE A 55 0.63 -10.74 -6.06
C ILE A 55 -0.57 -10.75 -5.14
N THR A 56 -0.81 -9.61 -4.51
CA THR A 56 -1.90 -9.39 -3.56
C THR A 56 -2.99 -8.47 -4.11
N GLU A 57 -2.67 -7.70 -5.17
CA GLU A 57 -3.61 -6.78 -5.80
C GLU A 57 -4.08 -7.36 -7.15
N PRO A 58 -5.38 -7.68 -7.29
CA PRO A 58 -5.92 -8.29 -8.51
C PRO A 58 -5.79 -7.43 -9.76
N SER A 59 -5.75 -6.10 -9.59
CA SER A 59 -5.75 -5.13 -10.69
C SER A 59 -4.48 -5.15 -11.56
N GLU A 60 -3.36 -5.69 -11.04
CA GLU A 60 -2.08 -5.62 -11.75
C GLU A 60 -1.91 -6.70 -12.82
N ILE A 61 -2.59 -7.86 -12.65
CA ILE A 61 -2.40 -9.03 -13.51
C ILE A 61 -3.70 -9.73 -13.92
N ALA A 62 -4.84 -9.16 -13.57
CA ALA A 62 -6.11 -9.77 -13.97
C ALA A 62 -6.27 -9.70 -15.48
N PRO A 63 -6.69 -10.80 -16.13
CA PRO A 63 -7.01 -10.78 -17.57
C PRO A 63 -8.18 -9.80 -17.81
N PRO A 64 -8.22 -9.12 -18.97
CA PRO A 64 -9.29 -8.17 -19.31
C PRO A 64 -10.70 -8.75 -19.26
N THR A 65 -10.83 -10.07 -19.35
CA THR A 65 -12.10 -10.81 -19.29
C THR A 65 -12.59 -11.04 -17.86
N ALA A 66 -11.73 -10.88 -16.84
CA ALA A 66 -12.10 -11.12 -15.46
C ALA A 66 -13.05 -10.02 -14.94
N LEU A 67 -14.22 -10.44 -14.53
CA LEU A 67 -15.24 -9.57 -13.92
C LEU A 67 -15.28 -9.70 -12.40
N PHE A 68 -14.80 -10.82 -11.86
CA PHE A 68 -14.83 -11.12 -10.43
C PHE A 68 -13.45 -11.54 -9.95
N PHE A 69 -13.11 -11.11 -8.74
CA PHE A 69 -11.85 -11.44 -8.07
C PHE A 69 -12.12 -12.25 -6.82
N VAL A 70 -11.24 -13.25 -6.58
CA VAL A 70 -11.35 -14.07 -5.37
C VAL A 70 -10.62 -13.40 -4.23
N GLU A 71 -11.36 -13.02 -3.20
CA GLU A 71 -10.82 -12.55 -1.92
C GLU A 71 -10.98 -13.67 -0.87
N ARG A 72 -9.96 -13.82 -0.03
CA ARG A 72 -9.98 -14.78 1.08
C ARG A 72 -9.89 -14.04 2.40
N VAL A 73 -10.78 -14.36 3.33
CA VAL A 73 -10.79 -13.76 4.68
C VAL A 73 -9.41 -13.83 5.35
N ALA A 74 -8.70 -14.95 5.18
CA ALA A 74 -7.35 -15.10 5.72
C ALA A 74 -6.32 -14.14 5.08
N ASP A 75 -6.45 -13.87 3.78
CA ASP A 75 -5.54 -12.97 3.07
C ASP A 75 -5.85 -11.50 3.43
N GLU A 76 -7.12 -11.15 3.60
CA GLU A 76 -7.51 -9.83 4.11
C GLU A 76 -7.03 -9.60 5.54
N ALA A 77 -7.13 -10.61 6.42
CA ALA A 77 -6.58 -10.51 7.76
C ALA A 77 -5.05 -10.30 7.73
N LYS A 78 -4.33 -10.99 6.85
CA LYS A 78 -2.89 -10.78 6.65
C LYS A 78 -2.59 -9.38 6.12
N LYS A 79 -3.33 -8.88 5.11
CA LYS A 79 -3.18 -7.52 4.59
C LYS A 79 -3.37 -6.48 5.69
N ARG A 80 -4.45 -6.59 6.49
CA ARG A 80 -4.70 -5.70 7.63
C ARG A 80 -3.56 -5.75 8.65
N ASN A 81 -3.15 -6.95 9.05
CA ASN A 81 -2.06 -7.12 10.01
C ASN A 81 -0.73 -6.56 9.48
N ASN A 82 -0.41 -6.77 8.21
CA ASN A 82 0.80 -6.20 7.60
C ASN A 82 0.73 -4.67 7.56
N LYS A 83 -0.42 -4.10 7.19
CA LYS A 83 -0.61 -2.65 7.19
C LYS A 83 -0.43 -2.06 8.60
N GLU A 84 -1.01 -2.69 9.62
CA GLU A 84 -0.83 -2.25 11.01
C GLU A 84 0.62 -2.42 11.50
N ARG A 85 1.31 -3.49 11.11
CA ARG A 85 2.75 -3.65 11.40
C ARG A 85 3.60 -2.55 10.77
N LEU A 86 3.30 -2.16 9.53
CA LEU A 86 4.00 -1.05 8.87
C LEU A 86 3.73 0.27 9.56
N LYS A 87 2.49 0.58 9.94
CA LYS A 87 2.15 1.77 10.72
C LYS A 87 2.90 1.82 12.05
N ASN A 88 2.90 0.71 12.79
CA ASN A 88 3.60 0.64 14.07
C ASN A 88 5.12 0.81 13.89
N LYS A 89 5.71 0.21 12.84
CA LYS A 89 7.13 0.42 12.51
C LYS A 89 7.42 1.89 12.21
N ALA A 90 6.58 2.55 11.40
CA ALA A 90 6.74 3.97 11.07
C ALA A 90 6.63 4.86 12.34
N LYS A 91 5.65 4.60 13.20
CA LYS A 91 5.48 5.33 14.47
C LYS A 91 6.67 5.12 15.42
N ASN A 92 7.20 3.90 15.51
CA ASN A 92 8.37 3.63 16.34
C ASN A 92 9.59 4.47 15.90
N PHE A 93 9.79 4.66 14.60
CA PHE A 93 10.84 5.56 14.12
C PHE A 93 10.60 7.00 14.57
N ILE A 94 9.36 7.50 14.49
CA ILE A 94 9.00 8.86 14.93
C ILE A 94 9.26 9.02 16.43
N TYR A 95 8.72 8.13 17.27
CA TYR A 95 8.84 8.23 18.73
C TYR A 95 10.25 8.00 19.26
N SER A 96 11.12 7.36 18.51
CA SER A 96 12.53 7.15 18.88
C SER A 96 13.46 8.26 18.38
N ASP A 97 12.95 9.21 17.60
CA ASP A 97 13.77 10.27 17.01
C ASP A 97 13.95 11.47 17.98
N THR A 98 14.95 12.28 17.71
CA THR A 98 15.18 13.54 18.42
C THR A 98 14.28 14.65 17.86
N ASN A 99 14.01 15.70 18.66
CA ASN A 99 13.24 16.85 18.19
C ASN A 99 13.82 17.47 16.91
N ASN A 100 15.14 17.53 16.78
CA ASN A 100 15.79 18.03 15.56
C ASN A 100 15.62 17.06 14.38
N GLY A 101 15.65 15.76 14.66
CA GLY A 101 15.37 14.72 13.67
C GLY A 101 13.93 14.80 13.13
N LEU A 102 12.95 14.96 14.02
CA LEU A 102 11.55 15.15 13.67
C LEU A 102 11.34 16.39 12.80
N LYS A 103 11.90 17.55 13.21
CA LYS A 103 11.83 18.79 12.42
C LYS A 103 12.38 18.61 11.01
N THR A 104 13.55 17.99 10.92
CA THR A 104 14.22 17.70 9.67
C THR A 104 13.34 16.87 8.73
N LYS A 105 12.76 15.79 9.25
CA LYS A 105 11.93 14.87 8.45
C LYS A 105 10.58 15.48 8.08
N ALA A 106 10.00 16.26 8.99
CA ALA A 106 8.78 17.00 8.71
C ALA A 106 8.99 18.04 7.61
N MET A 107 10.14 18.75 7.60
CA MET A 107 10.48 19.65 6.49
C MET A 107 10.57 18.94 5.15
N ILE A 108 11.19 17.77 5.10
CA ILE A 108 11.28 16.96 3.87
C ILE A 108 9.88 16.58 3.36
N LEU A 109 8.94 16.32 4.26
CA LEU A 109 7.56 15.98 3.93
C LEU A 109 6.66 17.22 3.67
N GLY A 110 7.23 18.44 3.74
CA GLY A 110 6.54 19.68 3.41
C GLY A 110 5.85 20.37 4.60
N CYS A 111 6.14 19.95 5.83
CA CYS A 111 5.65 20.64 7.03
C CYS A 111 6.34 22.00 7.24
N PHE A 112 5.58 23.00 7.65
CA PHE A 112 6.11 24.32 7.97
C PHE A 112 6.59 24.37 9.43
N VAL A 113 7.83 23.94 9.66
CA VAL A 113 8.39 23.72 11.02
C VAL A 113 8.81 24.99 11.78
N LYS A 114 8.84 26.17 11.12
CA LYS A 114 9.34 27.41 11.75
C LYS A 114 8.43 27.94 12.88
N THR A 115 7.12 27.68 12.76
CA THR A 115 6.11 28.13 13.72
C THR A 115 5.43 26.99 14.47
N SER A 116 5.77 25.73 14.14
CA SER A 116 5.14 24.56 14.75
C SER A 116 5.86 24.12 16.01
N THR A 117 5.10 23.71 17.01
CA THR A 117 5.62 23.07 18.23
C THR A 117 6.15 21.66 17.92
N SER A 118 6.89 21.08 18.87
CA SER A 118 7.40 19.72 18.71
C SER A 118 6.25 18.69 18.64
N GLU A 119 5.19 18.91 19.38
CA GLU A 119 3.99 18.08 19.43
C GLU A 119 3.22 18.12 18.11
N GLU A 120 3.06 19.32 17.51
CA GLU A 120 2.41 19.49 16.22
C GLU A 120 3.21 18.81 15.09
N ILE A 121 4.53 18.85 15.16
CA ILE A 121 5.43 18.20 14.21
C ILE A 121 5.33 16.68 14.33
N GLU A 122 5.32 16.16 15.56
CA GLU A 122 5.14 14.73 15.83
C GLU A 122 3.77 14.25 15.34
N GLU A 123 2.70 14.98 15.66
CA GLU A 123 1.35 14.67 15.19
C GLU A 123 1.26 14.66 13.66
N TYR A 124 1.86 15.62 12.98
CA TYR A 124 1.92 15.66 11.52
C TYR A 124 2.59 14.41 10.96
N LEU A 125 3.73 13.99 11.49
CA LEU A 125 4.44 12.78 11.05
C LEU A 125 3.64 11.51 11.34
N VAL A 126 2.97 11.43 12.49
CA VAL A 126 2.10 10.31 12.87
C VAL A 126 0.91 10.22 11.93
N ASN A 127 0.32 11.33 11.51
CA ASN A 127 -0.78 11.35 10.55
C ASN A 127 -0.33 10.80 9.18
N ILE A 128 0.89 11.15 8.74
CA ILE A 128 1.47 10.55 7.53
C ILE A 128 1.73 9.05 7.74
N ALA A 129 2.26 8.63 8.89
CA ALA A 129 2.49 7.22 9.19
C ALA A 129 1.20 6.39 9.21
N ASN A 130 0.06 6.98 9.54
CA ASN A 130 -1.24 6.32 9.51
C ASN A 130 -1.79 6.16 8.08
N SER A 131 -1.56 7.15 7.21
CA SER A 131 -2.04 7.16 5.82
C SER A 131 -1.07 6.44 4.87
N ASP A 132 0.21 6.74 4.95
CA ASP A 132 1.29 6.18 4.13
C ASP A 132 2.51 5.83 4.99
N PRO A 133 2.47 4.67 5.69
CA PRO A 133 3.57 4.24 6.56
C PRO A 133 4.87 4.00 5.80
N GLN A 134 4.78 3.57 4.52
CA GLN A 134 5.97 3.27 3.74
C GLN A 134 6.76 4.53 3.42
N LYS A 135 6.10 5.64 3.16
CA LYS A 135 6.73 6.95 2.95
C LYS A 135 7.58 7.36 4.16
N VAL A 136 7.05 7.18 5.36
CA VAL A 136 7.79 7.46 6.60
C VAL A 136 8.95 6.50 6.77
N ILE A 137 8.74 5.19 6.58
CA ILE A 137 9.81 4.19 6.69
C ILE A 137 10.95 4.52 5.73
N ASN A 138 10.65 4.84 4.48
CA ASN A 138 11.65 5.19 3.47
C ASN A 138 12.43 6.45 3.85
N LEU A 139 11.77 7.42 4.48
CA LEU A 139 12.42 8.63 4.97
C LEU A 139 13.45 8.35 6.07
N TYR A 140 13.19 7.35 6.93
CA TYR A 140 14.10 6.97 8.02
C TYR A 140 15.19 5.99 7.59
N THR A 141 14.95 5.17 6.59
CA THR A 141 15.87 4.11 6.13
C THR A 141 16.58 4.44 4.81
N GLY A 142 16.07 5.43 4.07
CA GLY A 142 16.62 5.81 2.77
C GLY A 142 17.95 6.58 2.88
N SER A 143 18.85 6.35 1.93
CA SER A 143 20.12 7.04 1.81
C SER A 143 19.97 8.51 1.39
N ASP A 144 18.84 8.86 0.78
CA ASP A 144 18.66 10.14 0.09
C ASP A 144 18.16 11.27 0.99
N THR A 145 17.86 10.96 2.27
CA THR A 145 17.37 11.95 3.24
C THR A 145 18.29 13.17 3.34
N LYS A 146 19.62 12.98 3.28
CA LYS A 146 20.58 14.08 3.29
C LYS A 146 20.50 14.94 2.03
N LEU A 147 20.30 14.32 0.85
CA LEU A 147 20.15 15.04 -0.42
C LEU A 147 18.90 15.91 -0.42
N TYR A 148 17.78 15.37 0.08
CA TYR A 148 16.54 16.15 0.24
C TYR A 148 16.74 17.36 1.15
N LEU A 149 17.47 17.21 2.26
CA LEU A 149 17.79 18.32 3.16
C LEU A 149 18.63 19.38 2.47
N TYR A 150 19.70 19.00 1.78
CA TYR A 150 20.53 19.95 1.05
C TYR A 150 19.72 20.70 -0.01
N PHE A 151 18.80 20.01 -0.67
CA PHE A 151 17.91 20.62 -1.64
C PHE A 151 16.96 21.65 -0.98
N ILE A 152 16.36 21.32 0.17
CA ILE A 152 15.46 22.21 0.90
C ILE A 152 16.23 23.45 1.38
N TYR A 153 17.37 23.26 2.02
CA TYR A 153 18.21 24.38 2.45
C TYR A 153 18.72 25.20 1.28
N GLY A 154 19.12 24.56 0.19
CA GLY A 154 19.53 25.24 -1.04
C GLY A 154 18.45 26.18 -1.57
N LYS A 155 17.18 25.77 -1.52
CA LYS A 155 16.04 26.63 -1.86
C LYS A 155 15.81 27.74 -0.82
N GLU A 156 15.89 27.42 0.46
CA GLU A 156 15.67 28.39 1.55
C GLU A 156 16.70 29.51 1.54
N TYR A 157 17.96 29.19 1.25
CA TYR A 157 19.06 30.15 1.15
C TYR A 157 19.26 30.73 -0.25
N ASN A 158 18.29 30.49 -1.18
CA ASN A 158 18.37 30.93 -2.58
C ASN A 158 19.61 30.45 -3.37
N ILE A 159 20.27 29.39 -2.88
CA ILE A 159 21.36 28.73 -3.58
C ILE A 159 20.86 27.92 -4.78
N ILE A 160 19.65 27.37 -4.64
CA ILE A 160 18.92 26.65 -5.70
C ILE A 160 17.66 27.45 -6.00
N GLN A 161 17.51 27.84 -7.28
CA GLN A 161 16.36 28.63 -7.76
C GLN A 161 15.57 27.82 -8.77
N ASN A 162 14.24 28.03 -8.77
CA ASN A 162 13.37 27.47 -9.82
C ASN A 162 13.23 28.52 -10.93
N LYS A 163 13.75 28.20 -12.12
CA LYS A 163 13.60 29.01 -13.35
C LYS A 163 12.84 28.19 -14.39
N GLY A 164 11.57 28.54 -14.60
CA GLY A 164 10.75 27.89 -15.64
C GLY A 164 10.52 26.38 -15.43
N GLY A 165 10.39 25.92 -14.17
CA GLY A 165 10.20 24.50 -13.84
C GLY A 165 11.48 23.69 -13.64
N LEU A 166 12.65 24.29 -13.96
CA LEU A 166 13.95 23.69 -13.72
C LEU A 166 14.62 24.29 -12.48
N TYR A 167 15.29 23.44 -11.71
CA TYR A 167 16.10 23.89 -10.59
C TYR A 167 17.52 24.14 -11.05
N VAL A 168 18.03 25.33 -10.80
CA VAL A 168 19.37 25.78 -11.18
C VAL A 168 20.16 26.15 -9.93
N TYR A 169 21.47 25.91 -9.96
CA TYR A 169 22.40 26.23 -8.88
C TYR A 169 23.03 27.61 -9.13
N GLY A 170 22.95 28.50 -8.13
CA GLY A 170 23.50 29.84 -8.21
C GLY A 170 22.84 30.70 -9.30
N ASP A 171 23.58 31.73 -9.72
CA ASP A 171 23.17 32.64 -10.79
C ASP A 171 23.47 32.13 -12.22
N SER A 172 23.63 30.81 -12.35
CA SER A 172 23.86 30.19 -13.66
C SER A 172 22.64 30.44 -14.57
N ILE A 173 22.85 31.29 -15.56
CA ILE A 173 21.95 31.58 -16.66
C ILE A 173 22.08 30.46 -17.70
#